data_95c4aef88f5e95854f5f4f5f08a0c688
#
_entry.id   95c4aef88f5e95854f5f4f5f08a0c688
#
_cell.length_a   1.000
_cell.length_b   1.000
_cell.length_c   1.000
_cell.angle_alpha   90.00
_cell.angle_beta   90.00
_cell.angle_gamma   90.00
#
_symmetry.space_group_name_H-M   'P 1'
#
loop_
_entity.id
_entity.type
_entity.pdbx_description
1 polymer ?
#
loop_
_entity_poly.entity_id
_entity_poly.type
_entity_poly.pdbx_seq_one_letter_code
_entity_poly.pdbx_strand_id
1 'polypeptide(L)'
;MNIQIEVLGEVTCVRLEGRLDFGAATGFQQSIERLFAGKPPPPAVIIDGSRLEYVASAGLRAFLLAAKAAQRAGSAFALCALQPAVREVFDLSGFSQIMSIHPDLDTARARVRAPHK
;
A
#
# COMPACT_ATOMS: atom_id res chain seq x y z
N MET A 1 -4.85 -3.89 -14.56
CA MET A 1 -3.89 -3.40 -13.55
C MET A 1 -2.71 -4.34 -13.46
N ASN A 2 -1.53 -3.79 -13.43
CA ASN A 2 -0.31 -4.56 -13.25
C ASN A 2 0.21 -4.38 -11.82
N ILE A 3 0.56 -5.49 -11.17
CA ILE A 3 1.06 -5.49 -9.80
C ILE A 3 2.43 -6.17 -9.81
N GLN A 4 3.45 -5.43 -9.39
CA GLN A 4 4.82 -5.96 -9.30
C GLN A 4 5.25 -5.97 -7.85
N ILE A 5 5.83 -7.07 -7.41
CA ILE A 5 6.25 -7.24 -6.02
C ILE A 5 7.75 -7.47 -6.00
N GLU A 6 8.45 -6.65 -5.22
CA GLU A 6 9.90 -6.71 -5.08
C GLU A 6 10.29 -6.68 -3.60
N VAL A 7 11.16 -7.59 -3.19
CA VAL A 7 11.64 -7.64 -1.81
C VAL A 7 12.93 -6.82 -1.72
N LEU A 8 12.91 -5.79 -0.87
CA LEU A 8 14.03 -4.87 -0.67
C LEU A 8 14.47 -4.96 0.80
N GLY A 9 15.22 -6.00 1.15
CA GLY A 9 15.59 -6.26 2.52
C GLY A 9 14.37 -6.63 3.37
N GLU A 10 14.09 -5.84 4.41
CA GLU A 10 12.93 -6.08 5.27
C GLU A 10 11.64 -5.52 4.69
N VAL A 11 11.73 -4.74 3.63
CA VAL A 11 10.57 -4.10 3.01
C VAL A 11 10.17 -4.86 1.75
N THR A 12 8.89 -5.17 1.63
CA THR A 12 8.33 -5.67 0.39
C THR A 12 7.62 -4.51 -0.30
N CYS A 13 8.09 -4.17 -1.49
CA CYS A 13 7.52 -3.08 -2.28
C CYS A 13 6.53 -3.65 -3.28
N VAL A 14 5.31 -3.12 -3.27
CA VAL A 14 4.26 -3.51 -4.21
C VAL A 14 3.99 -2.33 -5.11
N ARG A 15 4.37 -2.43 -6.39
CA ARG A 15 4.14 -1.37 -7.37
C ARG A 15 2.85 -1.63 -8.11
N LEU A 16 2.00 -0.61 -8.12
CA LEU A 16 0.72 -0.66 -8.83
C LEU A 16 0.82 0.19 -10.08
N GLU A 17 0.43 -0.37 -11.21
CA GLU A 17 0.43 0.34 -12.49
C GLU A 17 -0.95 0.24 -13.12
N GLY A 18 -1.53 1.38 -13.44
CA GLY A 18 -2.81 1.47 -14.12
C GLY A 18 -3.93 1.95 -13.21
N ARG A 19 -5.09 1.35 -13.35
CA ARG A 19 -6.31 1.80 -12.70
C ARG A 19 -6.79 0.78 -11.66
N LEU A 20 -6.89 1.22 -10.42
CA LEU A 20 -7.45 0.39 -9.36
C LEU A 20 -8.96 0.63 -9.29
N ASP A 21 -9.65 0.11 -10.29
CA ASP A 21 -11.10 0.20 -10.39
C ASP A 21 -11.77 -0.98 -9.65
N PHE A 22 -13.08 -1.08 -9.78
CA PHE A 22 -13.85 -2.13 -9.13
C PHE A 22 -13.33 -3.52 -9.51
N GLY A 23 -13.05 -3.75 -10.80
CA GLY A 23 -12.59 -5.05 -11.27
C GLY A 23 -11.21 -5.43 -10.77
N ALA A 24 -10.32 -4.44 -10.59
CA ALA A 24 -8.95 -4.70 -10.13
C ALA A 24 -8.83 -4.82 -8.62
N ALA A 25 -9.79 -4.28 -7.86
CA ALA A 25 -9.71 -4.20 -6.41
C ALA A 25 -9.59 -5.57 -5.74
N THR A 26 -10.34 -6.56 -6.21
CA THR A 26 -10.32 -7.90 -5.65
C THR A 26 -8.96 -8.57 -5.82
N GLY A 27 -8.36 -8.45 -7.00
CA GLY A 27 -7.03 -9.02 -7.28
C GLY A 27 -5.96 -8.37 -6.41
N PHE A 28 -6.01 -7.05 -6.26
CA PHE A 28 -5.09 -6.34 -5.40
C PHE A 28 -5.24 -6.80 -3.94
N GLN A 29 -6.47 -6.86 -3.45
CA GLN A 29 -6.73 -7.31 -2.07
C GLN A 29 -6.21 -8.72 -1.83
N GLN A 30 -6.44 -9.64 -2.76
CA GLN A 30 -5.95 -11.01 -2.65
C GLN A 30 -4.43 -11.08 -2.64
N SER A 31 -3.78 -10.27 -3.46
CA SER A 31 -2.31 -10.23 -3.50
C SER A 31 -1.73 -9.79 -2.16
N ILE A 32 -2.33 -8.76 -1.55
CA ILE A 32 -1.88 -8.26 -0.25
C ILE A 32 -2.16 -9.29 0.85
N GLU A 33 -3.32 -9.91 0.83
CA GLU A 33 -3.64 -10.94 1.83
C GLU A 33 -2.65 -12.11 1.78
N ARG A 34 -2.23 -12.52 0.58
CA ARG A 34 -1.23 -13.58 0.43
C ARG A 34 0.11 -13.17 1.03
N LEU A 35 0.51 -11.91 0.86
CA LEU A 35 1.75 -11.41 1.46
C LEU A 35 1.71 -11.54 2.98
N PHE A 36 0.63 -11.08 3.60
CA PHE A 36 0.52 -11.10 5.06
C PHE A 36 0.23 -12.49 5.62
N ALA A 37 -0.21 -13.42 4.80
CA ALA A 37 -0.39 -14.82 5.22
C ALA A 37 0.93 -15.60 5.25
N GLY A 38 2.01 -15.02 4.76
CA GLY A 38 3.33 -15.65 4.79
C GLY A 38 3.79 -15.94 6.21
N LYS A 39 4.68 -16.92 6.36
CA LYS A 39 5.20 -17.33 7.66
C LYS A 39 6.72 -17.35 7.63
N PRO A 40 7.37 -16.25 8.09
CA PRO A 40 6.75 -15.08 8.71
C PRO A 40 6.16 -14.13 7.66
N PRO A 41 5.25 -13.25 8.06
CA PRO A 41 4.80 -12.19 7.14
C PRO A 41 5.93 -11.18 6.92
N PRO A 42 5.90 -10.40 5.81
CA PRO A 42 6.91 -9.38 5.60
C PRO A 42 6.87 -8.36 6.75
N PRO A 43 8.04 -7.95 7.27
CA PRO A 43 8.08 -6.96 8.36
C PRO A 43 7.45 -5.62 7.97
N ALA A 44 7.55 -5.24 6.70
CA ALA A 44 6.96 -4.00 6.20
C ALA A 44 6.54 -4.17 4.74
N VAL A 45 5.42 -3.57 4.38
CA VAL A 45 4.94 -3.52 2.99
C VAL A 45 4.72 -2.06 2.62
N ILE A 46 5.30 -1.65 1.50
CA ILE A 46 5.10 -0.30 0.95
C ILE A 46 4.43 -0.43 -0.41
N ILE A 47 3.33 0.29 -0.58
CA ILE A 47 2.65 0.37 -1.87
C ILE A 47 3.20 1.57 -2.62
N ASP A 48 3.86 1.33 -3.75
CA ASP A 48 4.38 2.37 -4.63
C ASP A 48 3.30 2.73 -5.64
N GLY A 49 2.75 3.93 -5.50
CA GLY A 49 1.68 4.42 -6.36
C GLY A 49 2.14 5.34 -7.47
N SER A 50 3.44 5.37 -7.79
CA SER A 50 3.96 6.29 -8.81
C SER A 50 3.34 6.07 -10.20
N ARG A 51 2.87 4.87 -10.49
CA ARG A 51 2.21 4.53 -11.76
C ARG A 51 0.73 4.20 -11.58
N LEU A 52 0.18 4.46 -10.41
CA LEU A 52 -1.25 4.30 -10.15
C LEU A 52 -1.97 5.54 -10.63
N GLU A 53 -2.85 5.38 -11.61
CA GLU A 53 -3.50 6.50 -12.30
C GLU A 53 -4.87 6.85 -11.74
N TYR A 54 -5.52 5.89 -11.08
CA TYR A 54 -6.91 6.05 -10.66
C TYR A 54 -7.25 5.06 -9.55
N VAL A 55 -8.04 5.52 -8.59
CA VAL A 55 -8.55 4.66 -7.50
C VAL A 55 -10.04 4.88 -7.34
N ALA A 56 -10.82 3.83 -7.53
CA ALA A 56 -12.26 3.84 -7.26
C ALA A 56 -12.53 3.56 -5.78
N SER A 57 -13.78 3.72 -5.37
CA SER A 57 -14.21 3.44 -3.98
C SER A 57 -13.85 2.02 -3.54
N ALA A 58 -14.02 1.03 -4.44
CA ALA A 58 -13.64 -0.35 -4.15
C ALA A 58 -12.12 -0.48 -3.92
N GLY A 59 -11.32 0.31 -4.64
CA GLY A 59 -9.88 0.35 -4.45
C GLY A 59 -9.50 0.95 -3.11
N LEU A 60 -10.15 2.03 -2.70
CA LEU A 60 -9.94 2.62 -1.38
C LEU A 60 -10.25 1.61 -0.28
N ARG A 61 -11.36 0.87 -0.42
CA ARG A 61 -11.71 -0.17 0.53
C ARG A 61 -10.65 -1.25 0.58
N ALA A 62 -10.08 -1.63 -0.57
CA ALA A 62 -9.01 -2.63 -0.62
C ALA A 62 -7.77 -2.13 0.11
N PHE A 63 -7.41 -0.86 0.00
CA PHE A 63 -6.31 -0.27 0.78
C PHE A 63 -6.59 -0.34 2.28
N LEU A 64 -7.82 -0.03 2.69
CA LEU A 64 -8.19 -0.10 4.09
C LEU A 64 -8.05 -1.53 4.63
N LEU A 65 -8.53 -2.51 3.86
CA LEU A 65 -8.41 -3.91 4.25
C LEU A 65 -6.95 -4.37 4.28
N ALA A 66 -6.12 -3.86 3.37
CA ALA A 66 -4.69 -4.13 3.38
C ALA A 66 -4.03 -3.59 4.65
N ALA A 67 -4.38 -2.36 5.04
CA ALA A 67 -3.85 -1.77 6.27
C ALA A 67 -4.25 -2.58 7.51
N LYS A 68 -5.49 -3.05 7.55
CA LYS A 68 -5.95 -3.90 8.65
C LYS A 68 -5.24 -5.25 8.68
N ALA A 69 -5.01 -5.84 7.52
CA ALA A 69 -4.26 -7.11 7.44
C ALA A 69 -2.84 -6.93 7.94
N ALA A 70 -2.19 -5.83 7.60
CA ALA A 70 -0.86 -5.50 8.09
C ALA A 70 -0.84 -5.39 9.62
N GLN A 71 -1.82 -4.68 10.18
CA GLN A 71 -1.93 -4.51 11.62
C GLN A 71 -2.07 -5.85 12.32
N ARG A 72 -2.92 -6.73 11.82
CA ARG A 72 -3.09 -8.08 12.39
C ARG A 72 -1.83 -8.92 12.29
N ALA A 73 -1.05 -8.73 11.25
CA ALA A 73 0.20 -9.46 11.05
C ALA A 73 1.37 -8.87 11.84
N GLY A 74 1.18 -7.70 12.46
CA GLY A 74 2.25 -7.00 13.14
C GLY A 74 3.24 -6.35 12.19
N SER A 75 2.83 -6.08 10.95
CA SER A 75 3.68 -5.53 9.89
C SER A 75 3.44 -4.02 9.74
N ALA A 76 4.49 -3.29 9.37
CA ALA A 76 4.34 -1.89 8.98
C ALA A 76 3.73 -1.81 7.58
N PHE A 77 2.93 -0.77 7.33
CA PHE A 77 2.27 -0.58 6.05
C PHE A 77 2.29 0.91 5.69
N ALA A 78 2.72 1.23 4.49
CA ALA A 78 2.79 2.61 4.04
C ALA A 78 2.54 2.69 2.54
N LEU A 79 2.16 3.88 2.08
CA LEU A 79 2.03 4.21 0.67
C LEU A 79 3.07 5.26 0.32
N CYS A 80 3.52 5.29 -0.92
CA CYS A 80 4.44 6.33 -1.38
C CYS A 80 4.19 6.73 -2.82
N ALA A 81 4.66 7.93 -3.14
CA ALA A 81 4.72 8.44 -4.51
C ALA A 81 3.38 8.52 -5.22
N LEU A 82 2.28 8.76 -4.48
CA LEU A 82 0.96 8.88 -5.10
C LEU A 82 0.93 10.07 -6.04
N GLN A 83 0.37 9.88 -7.23
CA GLN A 83 0.15 10.99 -8.15
C GLN A 83 -0.86 11.97 -7.55
N PRO A 84 -0.78 13.27 -7.90
CA PRO A 84 -1.63 14.28 -7.25
C PRO A 84 -3.12 13.97 -7.28
N ALA A 85 -3.64 13.49 -8.39
CA ALA A 85 -5.07 13.15 -8.51
C ALA A 85 -5.47 12.00 -7.59
N VAL A 86 -4.59 11.02 -7.42
CA VAL A 86 -4.83 9.88 -6.53
C VAL A 86 -4.70 10.34 -5.07
N ARG A 87 -3.67 11.13 -4.76
CA ARG A 87 -3.48 11.67 -3.41
C ARG A 87 -4.70 12.46 -2.97
N GLU A 88 -5.28 13.25 -3.89
CA GLU A 88 -6.48 14.03 -3.58
C GLU A 88 -7.64 13.14 -3.15
N VAL A 89 -7.81 11.99 -3.80
CA VAL A 89 -8.87 11.04 -3.42
C VAL A 89 -8.65 10.56 -1.99
N PHE A 90 -7.42 10.25 -1.61
CA PHE A 90 -7.10 9.84 -0.23
C PHE A 90 -7.36 10.97 0.76
N ASP A 91 -7.02 12.20 0.40
CA ASP A 91 -7.23 13.36 1.27
C ASP A 91 -8.71 13.63 1.47
N LEU A 92 -9.50 13.66 0.38
CA LEU A 92 -10.93 13.95 0.44
C LEU A 92 -11.73 12.88 1.16
N SER A 93 -11.29 11.63 1.10
CA SER A 93 -11.97 10.53 1.77
C SER A 93 -11.55 10.38 3.24
N GLY A 94 -10.56 11.15 3.69
CA GLY A 94 -10.02 11.04 5.05
C GLY A 94 -9.01 9.92 5.22
N PHE A 95 -8.72 9.15 4.17
CA PHE A 95 -7.82 8.00 4.28
C PHE A 95 -6.38 8.42 4.55
N SER A 96 -5.98 9.63 4.11
CA SER A 96 -4.63 10.13 4.40
C SER A 96 -4.38 10.35 5.89
N GLN A 97 -5.44 10.42 6.71
CA GLN A 97 -5.29 10.56 8.15
C GLN A 97 -5.12 9.22 8.87
N ILE A 98 -5.48 8.11 8.22
CA ILE A 98 -5.37 6.78 8.83
C ILE A 98 -4.31 5.91 8.17
N MET A 99 -3.72 6.38 7.07
CA MET A 99 -2.66 5.65 6.36
C MET A 99 -1.42 6.52 6.28
N SER A 100 -0.26 5.89 6.44
CA SER A 100 1.02 6.56 6.30
C SER A 100 1.33 6.74 4.82
N ILE A 101 1.40 8.00 4.36
CA ILE A 101 1.66 8.32 2.94
C ILE A 101 2.90 9.19 2.87
N HIS A 102 3.84 8.81 2.01
CA HIS A 102 5.13 9.49 1.88
C HIS A 102 5.36 9.94 0.44
N PRO A 103 6.19 10.97 0.23
CA PRO A 103 6.40 11.52 -1.12
C PRO A 103 7.14 10.57 -2.05
N ASP A 104 7.98 9.69 -1.51
CA ASP A 104 8.79 8.77 -2.33
C ASP A 104 9.11 7.50 -1.56
N LEU A 105 9.66 6.53 -2.27
CA LEU A 105 9.98 5.22 -1.71
C LEU A 105 11.07 5.30 -0.64
N ASP A 106 12.09 6.12 -0.85
CA ASP A 106 13.20 6.23 0.11
C ASP A 106 12.69 6.77 1.45
N THR A 107 11.85 7.80 1.42
CA THR A 107 11.25 8.36 2.64
C THR A 107 10.38 7.31 3.34
N ALA A 108 9.56 6.58 2.58
CA ALA A 108 8.71 5.54 3.14
C ALA A 108 9.55 4.44 3.78
N ARG A 109 10.61 4.00 3.12
CA ARG A 109 11.51 2.96 3.66
C ARG A 109 12.15 3.40 4.97
N ALA A 110 12.60 4.65 5.03
CA ALA A 110 13.21 5.19 6.25
C ALA A 110 12.21 5.20 7.41
N ARG A 111 10.97 5.55 7.14
CA ARG A 111 9.93 5.63 8.17
C ARG A 111 9.50 4.27 8.68
N VAL A 112 9.32 3.28 7.81
CA VAL A 112 8.89 1.94 8.24
C VAL A 112 10.00 1.18 8.94
N ARG A 113 11.26 1.58 8.75
CA ARG A 113 12.41 0.96 9.42
C ARG A 113 12.76 1.64 10.73
N ALA A 114 12.15 2.78 11.04
CA ALA A 114 12.38 3.48 12.30
C ALA A 114 11.91 2.60 13.46
N PRO A 115 12.65 2.60 14.60
CA PRO A 115 12.22 1.82 15.75
C PRO A 115 10.87 2.29 16.24
N HIS A 116 9.99 1.33 16.50
CA HIS A 116 8.71 1.63 17.14
C HIS A 116 8.92 1.66 18.63
N LYS A 117 8.57 2.77 19.22
CA LYS A 117 8.67 2.96 20.68
C LYS A 117 7.29 2.94 21.30
#